data_37db4f5b87201251eccb72eeadf322cd
#
_entry.id   37db4f5b87201251eccb72eeadf322cd
#
_cell.length_a   1.000
_cell.length_b   1.000
_cell.length_c   1.000
_cell.angle_alpha   90.00
_cell.angle_beta   90.00
_cell.angle_gamma   90.00
#
_symmetry.space_group_name_H-M   'P 1'
#
loop_
_entity.id
_entity.type
_entity.pdbx_description
1 polymer ?
#
loop_
_entity_poly.entity_id
_entity_poly.type
_entity_poly.pdbx_seq_one_letter_code
_entity_poly.pdbx_strand_id
1 'polypeptide(L)'
;MNLHEYQAKKILASSKIKVPAGRVVTSSQEANSFVKANKGSNFAIKAQIHSGGRGLAGGVKIISSAEEASTFADKFLGTNLVTYQNEPHGQTVNSILIEETVSISQELYFSILIDRRTEAATIICSSAGGIEIEEISKNKPELIFTLTCEINKPLNPKNMKEIIKSLNLNDEVAPQFYDLLLLSYKLFIDNDLSLLEINPLVVTNDNKLIALDCKMSVDDNAPVSYTH
;
A
#
# COMPACT_ATOMS: atom_id res chain seq x y z
N MET A 1 -13.89 -1.24 8.75
CA MET A 1 -14.17 -1.52 7.31
C MET A 1 -12.85 -1.55 6.54
N ASN A 2 -12.60 -2.62 5.76
CA ASN A 2 -11.39 -2.72 4.92
C ASN A 2 -11.64 -2.12 3.54
N LEU A 3 -10.67 -1.36 3.03
CA LEU A 3 -10.70 -0.81 1.68
C LEU A 3 -9.96 -1.72 0.70
N HIS A 4 -10.38 -1.72 -0.58
CA HIS A 4 -9.56 -2.27 -1.65
C HIS A 4 -8.30 -1.41 -1.87
N GLU A 5 -7.22 -2.01 -2.37
CA GLU A 5 -5.96 -1.30 -2.63
C GLU A 5 -6.16 -0.03 -3.48
N TYR A 6 -6.98 -0.11 -4.54
CA TYR A 6 -7.23 1.06 -5.40
C TYR A 6 -7.97 2.20 -4.69
N GLN A 7 -8.85 1.88 -3.72
CA GLN A 7 -9.53 2.89 -2.90
C GLN A 7 -8.55 3.55 -1.93
N ALA A 8 -7.74 2.73 -1.25
CA ALA A 8 -6.67 3.21 -0.38
C ALA A 8 -5.69 4.13 -1.13
N LYS A 9 -5.24 3.73 -2.32
CA LYS A 9 -4.34 4.55 -3.15
C LYS A 9 -4.97 5.85 -3.63
N LYS A 10 -6.27 5.87 -3.91
CA LYS A 10 -6.99 7.11 -4.24
C LYS A 10 -6.96 8.09 -3.06
N ILE A 11 -7.12 7.60 -1.84
CA ILE A 11 -7.02 8.40 -0.62
C ILE A 11 -5.58 8.90 -0.41
N LEU A 12 -4.57 8.03 -0.57
CA LEU A 12 -3.16 8.44 -0.51
C LEU A 12 -2.85 9.56 -1.50
N ALA A 13 -3.26 9.39 -2.78
CA ALA A 13 -3.02 10.39 -3.82
C ALA A 13 -3.71 11.73 -3.53
N SER A 14 -4.95 11.73 -3.01
CA SER A 14 -5.64 12.95 -2.58
C SER A 14 -4.92 13.67 -1.43
N SER A 15 -4.20 12.92 -0.60
CA SER A 15 -3.35 13.43 0.47
C SER A 15 -1.90 13.73 0.02
N LYS A 16 -1.64 13.81 -1.30
CA LYS A 16 -0.33 14.11 -1.91
C LYS A 16 0.76 13.06 -1.65
N ILE A 17 0.39 11.87 -1.22
CA ILE A 17 1.31 10.72 -1.15
C ILE A 17 1.36 10.09 -2.54
N LYS A 18 2.57 9.92 -3.07
CA LYS A 18 2.76 9.40 -4.43
C LYS A 18 2.41 7.92 -4.51
N VAL A 19 1.64 7.56 -5.53
CA VAL A 19 1.30 6.18 -5.91
C VAL A 19 1.58 6.00 -7.41
N PRO A 20 1.73 4.77 -7.91
CA PRO A 20 1.85 4.54 -9.36
C PRO A 20 0.63 5.03 -10.12
N ALA A 21 0.84 5.54 -11.33
CA ALA A 21 -0.26 5.85 -12.22
C ALA A 21 -0.95 4.56 -12.67
N GLY A 22 -2.29 4.55 -12.66
CA GLY A 22 -3.02 3.34 -12.98
C GLY A 22 -4.51 3.55 -13.13
N ARG A 23 -5.21 2.45 -13.45
CA ARG A 23 -6.65 2.41 -13.66
C ARG A 23 -7.26 1.13 -13.12
N VAL A 24 -8.45 1.25 -12.54
CA VAL A 24 -9.30 0.12 -12.20
C VAL A 24 -10.16 -0.26 -13.41
N VAL A 25 -10.26 -1.55 -13.67
CA VAL A 25 -11.04 -2.13 -14.76
C VAL A 25 -11.96 -3.24 -14.23
N THR A 26 -13.09 -3.43 -14.88
CA THR A 26 -14.12 -4.42 -14.52
C THR A 26 -14.44 -5.40 -15.65
N SER A 27 -13.72 -5.28 -16.78
CA SER A 27 -13.83 -6.21 -17.91
C SER A 27 -12.48 -6.41 -18.60
N SER A 28 -12.34 -7.51 -19.32
CA SER A 28 -11.16 -7.80 -20.14
C SER A 28 -10.99 -6.82 -21.30
N GLN A 29 -12.10 -6.29 -21.83
CA GLN A 29 -12.07 -5.26 -22.87
C GLN A 29 -11.49 -3.95 -22.35
N GLU A 30 -11.87 -3.52 -21.13
CA GLU A 30 -11.28 -2.34 -20.50
C GLU A 30 -9.79 -2.53 -20.23
N ALA A 31 -9.39 -3.70 -19.72
CA ALA A 31 -7.98 -4.04 -19.47
C ALA A 31 -7.16 -3.95 -20.77
N ASN A 32 -7.64 -4.57 -21.84
CA ASN A 32 -7.01 -4.53 -23.17
C ASN A 32 -6.88 -3.09 -23.70
N SER A 33 -7.96 -2.32 -23.63
CA SER A 33 -8.01 -0.95 -24.15
C SER A 33 -7.04 -0.03 -23.38
N PHE A 34 -6.96 -0.17 -22.05
CA PHE A 34 -6.06 0.63 -21.23
C PHE A 34 -4.60 0.36 -21.58
N VAL A 35 -4.18 -0.89 -21.68
CA VAL A 35 -2.79 -1.25 -22.01
C VAL A 35 -2.45 -0.85 -23.45
N LYS A 36 -3.37 -1.00 -24.41
CA LYS A 36 -3.17 -0.54 -25.80
C LYS A 36 -2.98 0.97 -25.92
N ALA A 37 -3.69 1.74 -25.10
CA ALA A 37 -3.58 3.21 -25.10
C ALA A 37 -2.25 3.70 -24.50
N ASN A 38 -1.60 2.92 -23.65
CA ASN A 38 -0.38 3.26 -22.92
C ASN A 38 0.82 2.38 -23.37
N LYS A 39 1.04 2.29 -24.68
CA LYS A 39 2.09 1.46 -25.27
C LYS A 39 3.49 1.86 -24.80
N GLY A 40 4.37 0.85 -24.64
CA GLY A 40 5.79 1.01 -24.31
C GLY A 40 6.11 0.93 -22.83
N SER A 41 5.10 0.76 -21.95
CA SER A 41 5.27 0.55 -20.52
C SER A 41 4.97 -0.90 -20.13
N ASN A 42 5.64 -1.39 -19.09
CA ASN A 42 5.21 -2.59 -18.38
C ASN A 42 4.19 -2.17 -17.30
N PHE A 43 3.28 -3.07 -16.99
CA PHE A 43 2.24 -2.81 -15.99
C PHE A 43 2.23 -3.93 -14.94
N ALA A 44 1.94 -3.55 -13.70
CA ALA A 44 1.51 -4.47 -12.66
C ALA A 44 -0.02 -4.60 -12.73
N ILE A 45 -0.53 -5.82 -12.95
CA ILE A 45 -1.96 -6.13 -12.94
C ILE A 45 -2.30 -6.89 -11.66
N LYS A 46 -3.30 -6.39 -10.91
CA LYS A 46 -3.57 -6.82 -9.53
C LYS A 46 -5.06 -7.08 -9.32
N ALA A 47 -5.43 -8.31 -9.00
CA ALA A 47 -6.79 -8.65 -8.56
C ALA A 47 -7.12 -7.92 -7.25
N GLN A 48 -8.31 -7.35 -7.15
CA GLN A 48 -8.72 -6.56 -5.99
C GLN A 48 -9.60 -7.39 -5.06
N ILE A 49 -9.07 -7.73 -3.89
CA ILE A 49 -9.75 -8.38 -2.77
C ILE A 49 -9.31 -7.74 -1.45
N HIS A 50 -10.06 -7.94 -0.36
CA HIS A 50 -9.73 -7.45 0.98
C HIS A 50 -8.77 -8.39 1.73
N SER A 51 -7.73 -8.88 1.05
CA SER A 51 -6.75 -9.81 1.63
C SER A 51 -5.36 -9.54 1.07
N GLY A 52 -4.34 -9.76 1.91
CA GLY A 52 -2.95 -9.84 1.48
C GLY A 52 -2.62 -11.18 0.82
N GLY A 53 -1.33 -11.39 0.49
CA GLY A 53 -0.86 -12.65 -0.09
C GLY A 53 -1.26 -12.88 -1.56
N ARG A 54 -1.85 -11.89 -2.23
CA ARG A 54 -2.33 -11.98 -3.62
C ARG A 54 -1.24 -12.39 -4.59
N GLY A 55 0.00 -11.91 -4.39
CA GLY A 55 1.14 -12.26 -5.23
C GLY A 55 1.39 -13.76 -5.28
N LEU A 56 1.46 -14.41 -4.11
CA LEU A 56 1.66 -15.86 -3.99
C LEU A 56 0.50 -16.67 -4.56
N ALA A 57 -0.72 -16.12 -4.51
CA ALA A 57 -1.92 -16.73 -5.10
C ALA A 57 -2.07 -16.47 -6.62
N GLY A 58 -1.08 -15.84 -7.26
CA GLY A 58 -1.13 -15.49 -8.69
C GLY A 58 -2.03 -14.32 -9.04
N GLY A 59 -2.61 -13.63 -8.05
CA GLY A 59 -3.48 -12.46 -8.21
C GLY A 59 -2.72 -11.15 -8.51
N VAL A 60 -1.39 -11.21 -8.68
CA VAL A 60 -0.53 -10.10 -9.13
C VAL A 60 0.43 -10.61 -10.19
N LYS A 61 0.56 -9.88 -11.30
CA LYS A 61 1.47 -10.22 -12.41
C LYS A 61 2.02 -8.94 -13.05
N ILE A 62 3.25 -9.00 -13.54
CA ILE A 62 3.78 -7.98 -14.46
C ILE A 62 3.42 -8.42 -15.87
N ILE A 63 2.89 -7.50 -16.66
CA ILE A 63 2.46 -7.70 -18.03
C ILE A 63 3.09 -6.65 -18.95
N SER A 64 3.25 -7.00 -20.22
CA SER A 64 3.82 -6.14 -21.26
C SER A 64 2.90 -5.98 -22.49
N SER A 65 1.79 -6.70 -22.53
CA SER A 65 0.86 -6.68 -23.67
C SER A 65 -0.61 -6.59 -23.25
N ALA A 66 -1.42 -6.10 -24.18
CA ALA A 66 -2.86 -5.99 -23.98
C ALA A 66 -3.54 -7.37 -23.96
N GLU A 67 -2.97 -8.35 -24.63
CA GLU A 67 -3.42 -9.74 -24.63
C GLU A 67 -3.22 -10.38 -23.26
N GLU A 68 -2.07 -10.13 -22.63
CA GLU A 68 -1.82 -10.58 -21.25
C GLU A 68 -2.81 -9.95 -20.26
N ALA A 69 -3.12 -8.66 -20.45
CA ALA A 69 -4.11 -7.96 -19.61
C ALA A 69 -5.51 -8.59 -19.74
N SER A 70 -5.95 -8.86 -20.98
CA SER A 70 -7.24 -9.53 -21.24
C SER A 70 -7.26 -10.91 -20.60
N THR A 71 -6.23 -11.72 -20.84
CA THR A 71 -6.13 -13.09 -20.31
C THR A 71 -6.18 -13.13 -18.80
N PHE A 72 -5.49 -12.18 -18.13
CA PHE A 72 -5.53 -12.06 -16.68
C PHE A 72 -6.92 -11.67 -16.19
N ALA A 73 -7.56 -10.70 -16.86
CA ALA A 73 -8.88 -10.24 -16.49
C ALA A 73 -9.94 -11.35 -16.68
N ASP A 74 -9.93 -12.08 -17.78
CA ASP A 74 -10.84 -13.22 -18.05
C ASP A 74 -10.63 -14.35 -17.03
N LYS A 75 -9.40 -14.55 -16.54
CA LYS A 75 -9.09 -15.57 -15.55
C LYS A 75 -9.63 -15.24 -14.16
N PHE A 76 -9.55 -13.98 -13.74
CA PHE A 76 -9.79 -13.62 -12.34
C PHE A 76 -11.13 -12.93 -12.10
N LEU A 77 -11.65 -12.11 -13.02
CA LEU A 77 -12.94 -11.43 -12.81
C LEU A 77 -14.09 -12.43 -12.63
N GLY A 78 -14.87 -12.23 -11.57
CA GLY A 78 -15.99 -13.10 -11.19
C GLY A 78 -15.59 -14.43 -10.54
N THR A 79 -14.29 -14.70 -10.35
CA THR A 79 -13.80 -15.91 -9.66
C THR A 79 -13.36 -15.60 -8.23
N ASN A 80 -13.31 -16.63 -7.39
CA ASN A 80 -12.81 -16.48 -6.02
C ASN A 80 -11.29 -16.66 -5.99
N LEU A 81 -10.58 -15.68 -5.46
CA LEU A 81 -9.15 -15.76 -5.20
C LEU A 81 -8.91 -16.19 -3.75
N VAL A 82 -8.27 -17.34 -3.59
CA VAL A 82 -7.85 -17.88 -2.29
C VAL A 82 -6.42 -17.48 -2.02
N THR A 83 -6.16 -16.88 -0.86
CA THR A 83 -4.83 -16.57 -0.35
C THR A 83 -4.64 -17.22 1.01
N TYR A 84 -3.43 -17.30 1.51
CA TYR A 84 -3.16 -17.83 2.86
C TYR A 84 -3.69 -16.91 3.99
N GLN A 85 -4.10 -15.68 3.66
CA GLN A 85 -4.65 -14.70 4.61
C GLN A 85 -6.18 -14.61 4.60
N ASN A 86 -6.88 -15.33 3.70
CA ASN A 86 -8.34 -15.32 3.69
C ASN A 86 -8.94 -16.71 3.97
N GLU A 87 -10.25 -16.75 4.14
CA GLU A 87 -11.00 -17.99 4.35
C GLU A 87 -10.84 -18.96 3.16
N PRO A 88 -10.97 -20.29 3.38
CA PRO A 88 -10.76 -21.30 2.33
C PRO A 88 -11.63 -21.14 1.08
N HIS A 89 -12.77 -20.44 1.18
CA HIS A 89 -13.64 -20.17 0.04
C HIS A 89 -13.17 -18.97 -0.81
N GLY A 90 -12.17 -18.24 -0.33
CA GLY A 90 -11.62 -17.08 -1.01
C GLY A 90 -12.55 -15.86 -1.03
N GLN A 91 -12.17 -14.86 -1.83
CA GLN A 91 -12.98 -13.66 -2.06
C GLN A 91 -13.16 -13.42 -3.55
N THR A 92 -14.36 -13.07 -3.96
CA THR A 92 -14.68 -12.79 -5.37
C THR A 92 -13.94 -11.55 -5.86
N VAL A 93 -13.25 -11.67 -6.98
CA VAL A 93 -12.57 -10.58 -7.66
C VAL A 93 -13.56 -9.83 -8.54
N ASN A 94 -14.01 -8.66 -8.09
CA ASN A 94 -14.96 -7.82 -8.83
C ASN A 94 -14.28 -6.74 -9.68
N SER A 95 -13.00 -6.47 -9.44
CA SER A 95 -12.23 -5.47 -10.17
C SER A 95 -10.74 -5.81 -10.17
N ILE A 96 -10.04 -5.22 -11.12
CA ILE A 96 -8.58 -5.37 -11.31
C ILE A 96 -7.98 -3.98 -11.37
N LEU A 97 -6.88 -3.78 -10.68
CA LEU A 97 -6.05 -2.58 -10.77
C LEU A 97 -4.88 -2.84 -11.74
N ILE A 98 -4.70 -1.96 -12.72
CA ILE A 98 -3.56 -1.98 -13.63
C ILE A 98 -2.77 -0.70 -13.39
N GLU A 99 -1.48 -0.83 -13.08
CA GLU A 99 -0.59 0.28 -12.73
C GLU A 99 0.71 0.20 -13.49
N GLU A 100 1.30 1.36 -13.81
CA GLU A 100 2.65 1.42 -14.35
C GLU A 100 3.65 0.83 -13.36
N THR A 101 4.63 0.08 -13.87
CA THR A 101 5.74 -0.40 -13.05
C THR A 101 6.72 0.73 -12.75
N VAL A 102 7.39 0.64 -11.62
CA VAL A 102 8.46 1.56 -11.22
C VAL A 102 9.78 0.79 -11.05
N SER A 103 10.90 1.43 -11.33
CA SER A 103 12.22 0.84 -11.08
C SER A 103 12.60 1.03 -9.62
N ILE A 104 12.68 -0.09 -8.88
CA ILE A 104 12.87 -0.12 -7.43
C ILE A 104 14.35 -0.22 -7.12
N SER A 105 14.86 0.68 -6.27
CA SER A 105 16.22 0.61 -5.68
C SER A 105 16.19 0.06 -4.25
N GLN A 106 15.13 0.37 -3.48
CA GLN A 106 14.97 -0.11 -2.11
C GLN A 106 13.49 -0.28 -1.77
N GLU A 107 13.17 -1.33 -1.00
CA GLU A 107 11.84 -1.56 -0.45
C GLU A 107 11.85 -1.30 1.06
N LEU A 108 10.89 -0.51 1.51
CA LEU A 108 10.68 -0.15 2.91
C LEU A 108 9.32 -0.67 3.36
N TYR A 109 9.19 -0.88 4.65
CA TYR A 109 7.90 -1.08 5.30
C TYR A 109 7.49 0.19 6.06
N PHE A 110 6.23 0.55 5.95
CA PHE A 110 5.62 1.64 6.70
C PHE A 110 4.21 1.29 7.12
N SER A 111 3.87 1.47 8.40
CA SER A 111 2.48 1.37 8.85
C SER A 111 2.17 2.30 10.00
N ILE A 112 0.89 2.62 10.16
CA ILE A 112 0.29 3.28 11.33
C ILE A 112 -0.88 2.42 11.76
N LEU A 113 -0.96 2.12 13.05
CA LEU A 113 -2.06 1.36 13.64
C LEU A 113 -2.42 1.91 15.03
N ILE A 114 -3.63 1.60 15.49
CA ILE A 114 -4.04 1.88 16.87
C ILE A 114 -3.59 0.72 17.75
N ASP A 115 -2.69 1.00 18.70
CA ASP A 115 -2.41 0.09 19.80
C ASP A 115 -3.47 0.26 20.89
N ARG A 116 -4.40 -0.68 20.96
CA ARG A 116 -5.51 -0.66 21.93
C ARG A 116 -5.04 -0.74 23.38
N ARG A 117 -3.84 -1.28 23.62
CA ARG A 117 -3.29 -1.43 24.97
C ARG A 117 -2.78 -0.11 25.52
N THR A 118 -2.25 0.75 24.65
CA THR A 118 -1.71 2.07 25.02
C THR A 118 -2.65 3.21 24.64
N GLU A 119 -3.78 2.91 23.97
CA GLU A 119 -4.73 3.90 23.44
C GLU A 119 -4.05 4.99 22.59
N ALA A 120 -3.04 4.57 21.83
CA ALA A 120 -2.17 5.45 21.06
C ALA A 120 -2.01 4.97 19.62
N ALA A 121 -1.69 5.88 18.72
CA ALA A 121 -1.26 5.51 17.38
C ALA A 121 0.21 5.07 17.43
N THR A 122 0.53 3.95 16.79
CA THR A 122 1.90 3.47 16.65
C THR A 122 2.29 3.47 15.19
N ILE A 123 3.38 4.18 14.88
CA ILE A 123 4.04 4.16 13.57
C ILE A 123 5.11 3.06 13.62
N ILE A 124 5.12 2.19 12.62
CA ILE A 124 6.14 1.14 12.45
C ILE A 124 6.81 1.35 11.11
N CYS A 125 8.14 1.36 11.11
CA CYS A 125 8.94 1.47 9.90
C CYS A 125 10.01 0.38 9.89
N SER A 126 10.38 -0.07 8.69
CA SER A 126 11.54 -0.95 8.51
C SER A 126 12.27 -0.60 7.21
N SER A 127 13.59 -0.76 7.23
CA SER A 127 14.43 -0.70 6.02
C SER A 127 14.34 -1.96 5.15
N ALA A 128 13.55 -2.94 5.55
CA ALA A 128 13.17 -4.11 4.78
C ALA A 128 11.66 -4.06 4.50
N GLY A 129 11.26 -4.11 3.25
CA GLY A 129 9.86 -4.13 2.80
C GLY A 129 9.61 -5.28 1.83
N GLY A 130 8.37 -5.37 1.32
CA GLY A 130 7.98 -6.42 0.38
C GLY A 130 7.78 -7.81 1.00
N ILE A 131 8.00 -7.95 2.29
CA ILE A 131 7.77 -9.16 3.08
C ILE A 131 6.91 -8.84 4.30
N GLU A 132 6.36 -9.87 4.94
CA GLU A 132 5.51 -9.69 6.13
C GLU A 132 6.33 -9.14 7.31
N ILE A 133 5.78 -8.15 8.02
CA ILE A 133 6.47 -7.52 9.16
C ILE A 133 6.76 -8.51 10.30
N GLU A 134 5.93 -9.53 10.45
CA GLU A 134 6.11 -10.61 11.42
C GLU A 134 7.36 -11.45 11.12
N GLU A 135 7.69 -11.62 9.85
CA GLU A 135 8.91 -12.31 9.42
C GLU A 135 10.15 -11.47 9.73
N ILE A 136 10.08 -10.15 9.48
CA ILE A 136 11.14 -9.21 9.86
C ILE A 136 11.32 -9.23 11.38
N SER A 137 10.23 -9.18 12.13
CA SER A 137 10.23 -9.20 13.59
C SER A 137 10.90 -10.43 14.19
N LYS A 138 10.78 -11.58 13.55
CA LYS A 138 11.42 -12.83 13.99
C LYS A 138 12.90 -12.90 13.64
N ASN A 139 13.24 -12.48 12.41
CA ASN A 139 14.56 -12.76 11.85
C ASN A 139 15.54 -11.58 11.99
N LYS A 140 15.03 -10.33 11.99
CA LYS A 140 15.81 -9.10 11.99
C LYS A 140 15.09 -7.98 12.77
N PRO A 141 14.78 -8.18 14.07
CA PRO A 141 14.02 -7.20 14.86
C PRO A 141 14.71 -5.83 14.96
N GLU A 142 16.04 -5.79 14.81
CA GLU A 142 16.84 -4.57 14.79
C GLU A 142 16.53 -3.64 13.60
N LEU A 143 15.87 -4.15 12.56
CA LEU A 143 15.44 -3.35 11.40
C LEU A 143 14.06 -2.71 11.61
N ILE A 144 13.38 -2.98 12.72
CA ILE A 144 12.05 -2.44 13.02
C ILE A 144 12.18 -1.27 13.98
N PHE A 145 11.63 -0.14 13.58
CA PHE A 145 11.58 1.10 14.35
C PHE A 145 10.14 1.46 14.63
N THR A 146 9.84 1.74 15.90
CA THR A 146 8.49 2.08 16.34
C THR A 146 8.46 3.46 16.98
N LEU A 147 7.39 4.19 16.73
CA LEU A 147 7.10 5.46 17.38
C LEU A 147 5.65 5.47 17.86
N THR A 148 5.47 5.54 19.17
CA THR A 148 4.15 5.73 19.78
C THR A 148 3.81 7.21 19.81
N CYS A 149 2.62 7.55 19.30
CA CYS A 149 2.14 8.92 19.15
C CYS A 149 0.82 9.05 19.89
N GLU A 150 0.70 10.05 20.76
CA GLU A 150 -0.59 10.38 21.36
C GLU A 150 -1.56 10.88 20.28
N ILE A 151 -2.78 10.32 20.27
CA ILE A 151 -3.82 10.71 19.30
C ILE A 151 -4.11 12.21 19.46
N ASN A 152 -4.29 12.90 18.34
CA ASN A 152 -4.55 14.35 18.27
C ASN A 152 -3.39 15.25 18.73
N LYS A 153 -2.20 14.71 18.95
CA LYS A 153 -0.98 15.53 19.13
C LYS A 153 -0.11 15.51 17.87
N PRO A 154 0.57 16.61 17.55
CA PRO A 154 1.51 16.63 16.44
C PRO A 154 2.68 15.66 16.67
N LEU A 155 3.19 15.07 15.60
CA LEU A 155 4.39 14.24 15.66
C LEU A 155 5.59 15.07 16.14
N ASN A 156 6.37 14.48 17.06
CA ASN A 156 7.57 15.15 17.56
C ASN A 156 8.67 15.14 16.47
N PRO A 157 9.15 16.31 16.03
CA PRO A 157 10.17 16.40 14.97
C PRO A 157 11.48 15.67 15.30
N LYS A 158 11.86 15.57 16.58
CA LYS A 158 13.04 14.83 17.01
C LYS A 158 12.89 13.34 16.74
N ASN A 159 11.77 12.76 17.14
CA ASN A 159 11.47 11.34 16.94
C ASN A 159 11.37 10.99 15.45
N MET A 160 10.77 11.88 14.65
CA MET A 160 10.73 11.69 13.18
C MET A 160 12.13 11.63 12.58
N LYS A 161 13.03 12.53 12.99
CA LYS A 161 14.42 12.52 12.51
C LYS A 161 15.17 11.26 12.93
N GLU A 162 14.92 10.74 14.13
CA GLU A 162 15.50 9.47 14.60
C GLU A 162 15.07 8.29 13.75
N ILE A 163 13.78 8.18 13.41
CA ILE A 163 13.27 7.14 12.48
C ILE A 163 13.94 7.28 11.10
N ILE A 164 13.96 8.48 10.53
CA ILE A 164 14.54 8.70 9.19
C ILE A 164 16.01 8.29 9.18
N LYS A 165 16.76 8.64 10.22
CA LYS A 165 18.15 8.24 10.36
C LYS A 165 18.34 6.73 10.42
N SER A 166 17.44 6.02 11.12
CA SER A 166 17.53 4.57 11.28
C SER A 166 17.19 3.80 9.99
N LEU A 167 16.40 4.39 9.08
CA LEU A 167 16.12 3.83 7.75
C LEU A 167 17.28 3.98 6.76
N ASN A 168 18.33 4.73 7.11
CA ASN A 168 19.51 4.97 6.27
C ASN A 168 19.17 5.49 4.87
N LEU A 169 18.21 6.43 4.80
CA LEU A 169 17.79 7.07 3.56
C LEU A 169 18.82 8.13 3.13
N ASN A 170 19.01 8.29 1.83
CA ASN A 170 19.86 9.36 1.28
C ASN A 170 19.20 10.74 1.44
N ASP A 171 20.01 11.80 1.19
CA ASP A 171 19.60 13.19 1.41
C ASP A 171 18.44 13.66 0.53
N GLU A 172 18.18 13.00 -0.61
CA GLU A 172 17.06 13.34 -1.51
C GLU A 172 15.76 12.65 -1.06
N VAL A 173 15.83 11.47 -0.46
CA VAL A 173 14.67 10.66 -0.03
C VAL A 173 14.25 11.02 1.39
N ALA A 174 15.19 11.35 2.28
CA ALA A 174 14.90 11.65 3.68
C ALA A 174 13.84 12.77 3.86
N PRO A 175 13.87 13.91 3.13
CA PRO A 175 12.81 14.91 3.19
C PRO A 175 11.45 14.37 2.72
N GLN A 176 11.42 13.53 1.67
CA GLN A 176 10.18 12.93 1.17
C GLN A 176 9.56 11.99 2.21
N PHE A 177 10.40 11.25 2.94
CA PHE A 177 9.92 10.38 4.03
C PHE A 177 9.41 11.20 5.23
N TYR A 178 10.04 12.34 5.53
CA TYR A 178 9.54 13.27 6.54
C TYR A 178 8.14 13.79 6.19
N ASP A 179 7.92 14.19 4.95
CA ASP A 179 6.60 14.61 4.46
C ASP A 179 5.60 13.46 4.49
N LEU A 180 6.01 12.24 4.10
CA LEU A 180 5.17 11.04 4.18
C LEU A 180 4.69 10.80 5.62
N LEU A 181 5.57 10.90 6.62
CA LEU A 181 5.19 10.73 8.03
C LEU A 181 4.09 11.71 8.43
N LEU A 182 4.25 12.98 8.12
CA LEU A 182 3.27 14.03 8.45
C LEU A 182 1.93 13.80 7.74
N LEU A 183 2.00 13.59 6.43
CA LEU A 183 0.80 13.41 5.60
C LEU A 183 0.04 12.14 5.98
N SER A 184 0.76 11.02 6.21
CA SER A 184 0.15 9.75 6.59
C SER A 184 -0.47 9.80 7.98
N TYR A 185 0.19 10.45 8.95
CA TYR A 185 -0.38 10.61 10.29
C TYR A 185 -1.62 11.48 10.27
N LYS A 186 -1.57 12.62 9.55
CA LYS A 186 -2.76 13.47 9.37
C LYS A 186 -3.89 12.70 8.70
N LEU A 187 -3.62 12.00 7.60
CA LEU A 187 -4.58 11.16 6.90
C LEU A 187 -5.19 10.10 7.82
N PHE A 188 -4.36 9.45 8.64
CA PHE A 188 -4.77 8.42 9.59
C PHE A 188 -5.78 8.95 10.61
N ILE A 189 -5.51 10.13 11.18
CA ILE A 189 -6.40 10.76 12.15
C ILE A 189 -7.66 11.33 11.49
N ASP A 190 -7.53 12.10 10.40
CA ASP A 190 -8.65 12.76 9.73
C ASP A 190 -9.67 11.75 9.14
N ASN A 191 -9.22 10.53 8.88
CA ASN A 191 -10.04 9.48 8.28
C ASN A 191 -10.37 8.34 9.24
N ASP A 192 -10.26 8.55 10.56
CA ASP A 192 -10.56 7.55 11.59
C ASP A 192 -10.05 6.15 11.21
N LEU A 193 -8.79 6.08 10.75
CA LEU A 193 -8.22 4.80 10.34
C LEU A 193 -7.82 3.98 11.57
N SER A 194 -8.04 2.68 11.50
CA SER A 194 -7.50 1.70 12.46
C SER A 194 -6.20 1.07 11.98
N LEU A 195 -5.97 1.10 10.65
CA LEU A 195 -4.74 0.63 10.00
C LEU A 195 -4.49 1.43 8.72
N LEU A 196 -3.26 1.87 8.55
CA LEU A 196 -2.65 2.29 7.29
C LEU A 196 -1.34 1.53 7.15
N GLU A 197 -1.21 0.66 6.15
CA GLU A 197 0.01 -0.08 5.87
C GLU A 197 0.41 0.14 4.41
N ILE A 198 1.66 0.47 4.19
CA ILE A 198 2.28 0.60 2.87
C ILE A 198 3.43 -0.40 2.81
N ASN A 199 3.23 -1.48 2.05
CA ASN A 199 4.19 -2.58 1.97
C ASN A 199 4.18 -3.26 0.59
N PRO A 200 5.20 -2.94 -0.28
CA PRO A 200 6.32 -2.06 0.01
C PRO A 200 6.01 -0.57 -0.22
N LEU A 201 6.66 0.27 0.59
CA LEU A 201 6.94 1.65 0.26
C LEU A 201 8.30 1.65 -0.44
N VAL A 202 8.38 2.15 -1.67
CA VAL A 202 9.59 1.98 -2.49
C VAL A 202 10.33 3.29 -2.70
N VAL A 203 11.67 3.19 -2.67
CA VAL A 203 12.56 4.21 -3.22
C VAL A 203 12.88 3.78 -4.66
N THR A 204 12.64 4.66 -5.61
CA THR A 204 12.94 4.39 -7.02
C THR A 204 14.39 4.72 -7.37
N ASN A 205 14.87 4.25 -8.54
CA ASN A 205 16.23 4.56 -9.01
C ASN A 205 16.46 6.06 -9.24
N ASP A 206 15.40 6.86 -9.44
CA ASP A 206 15.44 8.32 -9.54
C ASP A 206 15.11 9.03 -8.21
N ASN A 207 15.35 8.35 -7.06
CA ASN A 207 15.21 8.86 -5.71
C ASN A 207 13.82 9.38 -5.35
N LYS A 208 12.76 8.79 -5.92
CA LYS A 208 11.38 9.10 -5.53
C LYS A 208 10.84 8.08 -4.54
N LEU A 209 10.04 8.55 -3.59
CA LEU A 209 9.35 7.70 -2.64
C LEU A 209 7.91 7.46 -3.13
N ILE A 210 7.51 6.18 -3.31
CA ILE A 210 6.23 5.78 -3.91
C ILE A 210 5.59 4.65 -3.08
N ALA A 211 4.31 4.79 -2.73
CA ALA A 211 3.51 3.74 -2.11
C ALA A 211 3.07 2.73 -3.18
N LEU A 212 3.73 1.57 -3.23
CA LEU A 212 3.54 0.58 -4.29
C LEU A 212 2.39 -0.39 -3.99
N ASP A 213 2.15 -0.72 -2.74
CA ASP A 213 0.95 -1.41 -2.25
C ASP A 213 0.46 -0.76 -0.97
N CYS A 214 -0.85 -0.78 -0.74
CA CYS A 214 -1.45 -0.16 0.44
C CYS A 214 -2.63 -0.97 0.94
N LYS A 215 -2.62 -1.23 2.24
CA LYS A 215 -3.74 -1.80 2.99
C LYS A 215 -4.26 -0.75 3.97
N MET A 216 -5.55 -0.49 3.93
CA MET A 216 -6.18 0.54 4.75
C MET A 216 -7.49 0.03 5.35
N SER A 217 -7.67 0.26 6.65
CA SER A 217 -8.89 -0.07 7.37
C SER A 217 -9.39 1.15 8.11
N VAL A 218 -10.67 1.44 7.96
CA VAL A 218 -11.40 2.47 8.71
C VAL A 218 -11.96 1.84 9.99
N ASP A 219 -11.99 2.57 11.10
CA ASP A 219 -12.63 2.12 12.32
C ASP A 219 -14.15 1.95 12.08
N ASP A 220 -14.70 0.79 12.44
CA ASP A 220 -16.12 0.49 12.27
C ASP A 220 -17.02 1.34 13.18
N ASN A 221 -16.47 1.96 14.22
CA ASN A 221 -17.18 2.87 15.12
C ASN A 221 -17.00 4.35 14.75
N ALA A 222 -16.30 4.65 13.64
CA ALA A 222 -16.12 6.02 13.18
C ALA A 222 -17.49 6.67 12.84
N PRO A 223 -17.72 7.93 13.24
CA PRO A 223 -18.93 8.61 12.83
C PRO A 223 -19.03 8.72 11.31
N VAL A 224 -20.26 8.61 10.78
CA VAL A 224 -20.64 8.48 9.35
C VAL A 224 -20.19 9.67 8.47
N SER A 225 -19.00 10.22 8.68
CA SER A 225 -18.41 11.27 7.84
C SER A 225 -17.96 10.80 6.44
N TYR A 226 -18.08 9.48 6.15
CA TYR A 226 -17.59 8.84 4.92
C TYR A 226 -18.66 8.42 3.92
N THR A 227 -19.90 8.87 4.08
CA THR A 227 -20.97 8.56 3.13
C THR A 227 -21.09 9.59 2.00
N HIS A 228 -19.97 9.94 1.35
CA HIS A 228 -20.04 10.74 0.10
C HIS A 228 -19.00 10.29 -0.91
#